data_253b908319c2d0d079f1e1bf3c9d5683
#
_entry.id   253b908319c2d0d079f1e1bf3c9d5683
#
_cell.length_a   1.000
_cell.length_b   1.000
_cell.length_c   1.000
_cell.angle_alpha   90.00
_cell.angle_beta   90.00
_cell.angle_gamma   90.00
#
_symmetry.space_group_name_H-M   'P 1'
#
loop_
_entity.id
_entity.type
_entity.pdbx_description
1 polymer ?
#
loop_
_entity_poly.entity_id
_entity_poly.type
_entity_poly.pdbx_seq_one_letter_code
_entity_poly.pdbx_strand_id
1 'polypeptide(L)' 'MDNFIISQCSTIREGLSKIDLNGIGMVFIVDSETRVIGVASDGDIRSAMLDGSELSDSIQGVFN' A
#
# COMPACT_ATOMS: atom_id res chain seq x y z
N MET A 1 -9.73 -7.56 -9.52
CA MET A 1 -9.26 -7.94 -8.17
C MET A 1 -7.83 -7.50 -7.90
N ASP A 2 -6.97 -7.56 -8.90
CA ASP A 2 -5.55 -7.26 -8.67
C ASP A 2 -5.30 -5.83 -8.21
N ASN A 3 -6.17 -4.89 -8.57
CA ASN A 3 -5.98 -3.50 -8.17
C ASN A 3 -6.35 -3.24 -6.71
N PHE A 4 -6.88 -4.23 -6.01
CA PHE A 4 -7.28 -4.08 -4.62
C PHE A 4 -6.28 -4.68 -3.64
N ILE A 5 -5.31 -5.44 -4.14
CA ILE A 5 -4.32 -6.11 -3.29
C ILE A 5 -2.90 -5.87 -3.81
N ILE A 6 -1.95 -5.81 -2.87
CA ILE A 6 -0.52 -5.79 -3.20
C ILE A 6 0.24 -6.67 -2.23
N SER A 7 1.41 -7.12 -2.67
CA SER A 7 2.33 -7.89 -1.82
C SER A 7 2.91 -7.01 -0.71
N GLN A 8 3.17 -7.60 0.44
CA GLN A 8 3.86 -6.92 1.54
C GLN A 8 5.27 -6.45 1.12
N CYS A 9 5.80 -7.01 0.04
CA CYS A 9 7.12 -6.63 -0.48
C CYS A 9 7.06 -5.49 -1.49
N SER A 10 5.88 -4.94 -1.74
CA SER A 10 5.70 -3.85 -2.71
C SER A 10 6.18 -2.52 -2.15
N THR A 11 6.36 -1.56 -3.05
CA THR A 11 6.74 -0.19 -2.69
C THR A 11 5.52 0.66 -2.45
N ILE A 12 5.74 1.81 -1.82
CA ILE A 12 4.69 2.83 -1.64
C ILE A 12 4.14 3.26 -3.00
N ARG A 13 5.02 3.40 -4.00
CA ARG A 13 4.58 3.76 -5.36
C ARG A 13 3.57 2.75 -5.91
N GLU A 14 3.84 1.47 -5.74
CA GLU A 14 2.95 0.43 -6.23
C GLU A 14 1.60 0.46 -5.52
N GLY A 15 1.63 0.68 -4.20
CA GLY A 15 0.40 0.81 -3.43
C GLY A 15 -0.44 2.00 -3.89
N LEU A 16 0.20 3.14 -4.04
CA LEU A 16 -0.49 4.36 -4.46
C LEU A 16 -1.07 4.22 -5.86
N SER A 17 -0.32 3.56 -6.76
CA SER A 17 -0.77 3.31 -8.12
C SER A 17 -2.05 2.47 -8.12
N LYS A 18 -2.11 1.44 -7.29
CA LYS A 18 -3.30 0.60 -7.22
C LYS A 18 -4.48 1.33 -6.58
N ILE A 19 -4.23 2.14 -5.58
CA ILE A 19 -5.27 2.98 -4.98
C ILE A 19 -5.87 3.91 -6.02
N ASP A 20 -5.03 4.50 -6.85
CA ASP A 20 -5.49 5.39 -7.91
C ASP A 20 -6.37 4.63 -8.92
N LEU A 21 -5.98 3.40 -9.25
CA LEU A 21 -6.72 2.59 -10.20
C LEU A 21 -8.04 2.07 -9.67
N ASN A 22 -8.09 1.69 -8.38
CA ASN A 22 -9.28 1.06 -7.83
C ASN A 22 -10.34 2.07 -7.34
N GLY A 23 -9.95 3.29 -7.05
CA GLY A 23 -10.88 4.36 -6.68
C GLY A 23 -11.51 4.25 -5.30
N ILE A 24 -11.12 3.27 -4.48
CA ILE A 24 -11.71 3.12 -3.14
C ILE A 24 -10.85 3.71 -2.02
N GLY A 25 -9.68 4.24 -2.36
CA GLY A 25 -8.85 4.95 -1.39
C GLY A 25 -8.00 4.08 -0.50
N MET A 26 -7.93 2.78 -0.75
CA MET A 26 -7.13 1.87 0.05
C MET A 26 -6.73 0.65 -0.77
N VAL A 27 -5.76 -0.09 -0.25
CA VAL A 27 -5.29 -1.33 -0.86
C VAL A 27 -5.01 -2.32 0.26
N PHE A 28 -5.33 -3.59 0.03
CA PHE A 28 -5.10 -4.67 1.00
C PHE A 28 -3.70 -5.24 0.78
N ILE A 29 -2.98 -5.43 1.89
CA ILE A 29 -1.63 -5.97 1.85
C ILE A 29 -1.71 -7.48 2.11
N VAL A 30 -1.07 -8.26 1.26
CA VAL A 30 -1.10 -9.71 1.39
C VAL A 30 0.32 -10.26 1.56
N ASP A 31 0.41 -11.41 2.24
CA ASP A 31 1.66 -12.13 2.43
C ASP A 31 1.93 -13.06 1.23
N SER A 32 2.97 -13.88 1.35
CA SER A 32 3.38 -14.78 0.27
C SER A 32 2.33 -15.85 -0.05
N GLU A 33 1.37 -16.07 0.86
CA GLU A 33 0.28 -17.03 0.66
C GLU A 33 -1.02 -16.34 0.29
N THR A 34 -0.94 -15.07 -0.08
CA THR A 34 -2.08 -14.24 -0.49
C THR A 34 -3.11 -14.06 0.63
N ARG A 35 -2.65 -14.10 1.88
CA ARG A 35 -3.50 -13.79 3.04
C ARG A 35 -3.41 -12.31 3.35
N VAL A 36 -4.55 -11.69 3.63
CA VAL A 36 -4.58 -10.26 3.97
C VAL A 36 -3.98 -10.07 5.36
N ILE A 37 -2.91 -9.29 5.44
CA ILE A 37 -2.23 -9.02 6.71
C ILE A 37 -2.35 -7.56 7.15
N GLY A 38 -2.94 -6.72 6.31
CA GLY A 38 -3.12 -5.32 6.67
C GLY A 38 -3.77 -4.56 5.54
N VAL A 39 -3.90 -3.26 5.75
CA VAL A 39 -4.48 -2.36 4.77
C VAL A 39 -3.71 -1.05 4.80
N ALA A 40 -3.52 -0.43 3.65
CA ALA A 40 -2.92 0.90 3.55
C ALA A 40 -3.89 1.81 2.82
N SER A 41 -4.22 2.93 3.43
CA SER A 41 -5.09 3.93 2.81
C SER A 41 -4.26 5.03 2.17
N ASP A 42 -4.92 5.82 1.32
CA ASP A 42 -4.32 7.01 0.75
C ASP A 42 -3.79 7.95 1.85
N GLY A 43 -4.56 8.10 2.93
CA GLY A 43 -4.14 8.91 4.06
C GLY A 43 -2.93 8.36 4.78
N ASP A 44 -2.85 7.04 4.96
CA ASP A 44 -1.68 6.40 5.58
C ASP A 44 -0.42 6.66 4.77
N ILE A 45 -0.53 6.54 3.45
CA ILE A 45 0.60 6.78 2.56
C ILE A 45 1.01 8.25 2.61
N ARG A 46 0.03 9.15 2.57
CA ARG A 46 0.32 10.59 2.63
C ARG A 46 1.03 10.96 3.93
N SER A 47 0.57 10.40 5.05
CA SER A 47 1.21 10.64 6.35
C SER A 47 2.65 10.15 6.36
N ALA A 48 2.88 8.97 5.81
CA ALA A 48 4.24 8.41 5.75
C ALA A 48 5.17 9.30 4.92
N MET A 49 4.67 9.82 3.80
CA MET A 49 5.47 10.69 2.95
C MET A 49 5.77 12.03 3.63
N LEU A 50 4.82 12.56 4.39
CA LEU A 50 5.06 13.77 5.17
C LEU A 50 6.12 13.56 6.25
N ASP A 51 6.23 12.32 6.73
CA ASP A 51 7.24 11.96 7.73
C ASP A 51 8.59 11.60 7.10
N GLY A 52 8.71 11.69 5.78
CA GLY A 52 9.99 11.49 5.10
C GLY A 52 10.11 10.24 4.25
N SER A 53 9.07 9.41 4.18
CA SER A 53 9.10 8.23 3.31
C SER A 53 9.04 8.66 1.86
N GLU A 54 9.64 7.85 1.00
CA GLU A 54 9.69 8.10 -0.44
C GLU A 54 8.92 7.03 -1.19
N LEU A 55 8.57 7.32 -2.43
CA LEU A 55 7.81 6.38 -3.26
C LEU A 55 8.52 5.05 -3.45
N SER A 56 9.84 5.04 -3.44
CA SER A 56 10.63 3.82 -3.60
C SER A 56 10.74 3.00 -2.31
N ASP A 57 10.27 3.52 -1.18
CA ASP A 57 10.36 2.82 0.09
C ASP A 57 9.34 1.69 0.16
N SER A 58 9.63 0.71 1.02
CA SER A 58 8.75 -0.44 1.22
C SER A 58 7.41 -0.02 1.81
N ILE A 59 6.34 -0.66 1.35
CA ILE A 59 5.00 -0.45 1.90
C ILE A 59 4.91 -0.95 3.35
N GLN A 60 5.85 -1.80 3.78
CA GLN A 60 5.83 -2.37 5.13
C GLN A 60 5.88 -1.33 6.24
N GLY A 61 6.42 -0.17 5.98
CA GLY A 61 6.47 0.90 6.97
C GLY A 61 5.17 1.70 7.09
N VAL A 62 4.18 1.41 6.26
CA VAL A 62 2.98 2.23 6.12
C VAL A 62 1.74 1.53 6.67
N PHE A 63 1.58 0.23 6.41
CA PHE A 63 0.36 -0.47 6.82
C PHE A 63 0.48 -1.04 8.22
N ASN A 64 -0.66 -1.27 8.82
CA ASN A 64 -0.75 -1.90 10.14
C ASN A 64 -1.25 -3.32 10.02
#